data_8b733b1b00a235482567347a9d5c4fd4
#
_entry.id   8b733b1b00a235482567347a9d5c4fd4
#
_cell.length_a   1.000
_cell.length_b   1.000
_cell.length_c   1.000
_cell.angle_alpha   90.00
_cell.angle_beta   90.00
_cell.angle_gamma   90.00
#
_symmetry.space_group_name_H-M   'P 1'
#
loop_
_entity.id
_entity.type
_entity.pdbx_description
1 polymer ?
#
loop_
_entity_poly.entity_id
_entity_poly.type
_entity_poly.pdbx_seq_one_letter_code
_entity_poly.pdbx_strand_id
1 'polypeptide(L)'
;MNTARSSALSTVASSLLLSRSTRFTSLFISSKRRSSTSWNRKYITSLRNTTQIGGVSVNSPLNVARQGQQVRMASKITDWVKPGDSSGEFKRQVSSFRDWISKEPGAKFPPEKGRYHLYVSYACPWATRTLIVRKLKGLEDFISFSSVHWHMGEKGWCFPTPEDTDAAGENVIPDPVPGHEKYTHIREVYFSVDPNYGGRFTVPVLFDKKTNTIVNNESSEILRMLNHVFDDQLPAEYAKLDFYPEPLKTQIEEAHGWIYDGINNGVYKSGFATTQEAYDRNVTTLFDALDKAEKHLAEMGGPYWFGDQLTEVDIRLFPTLIRFDPVYVQHFKCNLRDIRSGYPLLHKYTRDLYWKHPAFKDTTNFLHIKNHYTRSHTQINPHSITPLGPVPDILPLDEEVNAVKAALTK
;
A
#
# COMPACT_ATOMS: atom_id res chain seq x y z
N MET A 1 61.75 24.37 23.10
CA MET A 1 62.01 23.44 24.21
C MET A 1 61.13 22.22 23.96
N ASN A 2 61.69 21.25 23.30
CA ASN A 2 62.09 19.93 23.82
C ASN A 2 60.91 19.05 24.24
N THR A 3 60.67 17.91 23.77
CA THR A 3 61.32 16.74 23.17
C THR A 3 60.27 15.66 23.28
N ALA A 4 59.87 14.97 22.26
CA ALA A 4 60.48 13.82 21.56
C ALA A 4 60.42 12.47 22.27
N ARG A 5 60.05 11.48 21.48
CA ARG A 5 60.39 10.05 21.53
C ARG A 5 59.31 9.14 22.11
N SER A 6 59.04 8.01 21.57
CA SER A 6 59.59 7.16 20.52
C SER A 6 59.14 5.74 20.82
N SER A 7 58.75 5.06 19.76
CA SER A 7 59.14 3.67 19.41
C SER A 7 58.80 2.55 20.39
N ALA A 8 58.54 1.31 20.01
CA ALA A 8 58.83 0.56 18.82
C ALA A 8 58.22 -0.86 18.99
N LEU A 9 57.96 -1.55 17.88
CA LEU A 9 58.38 -2.91 17.54
C LEU A 9 58.05 -4.08 18.50
N SER A 10 57.48 -5.17 18.08
CA SER A 10 58.00 -6.19 17.18
C SER A 10 56.96 -7.33 17.12
N THR A 11 56.58 -7.85 16.01
CA THR A 11 57.11 -8.97 15.21
C THR A 11 57.20 -10.34 15.90
N VAL A 12 56.79 -11.31 15.14
CA VAL A 12 57.09 -12.75 15.08
C VAL A 12 55.82 -13.59 15.13
N ALA A 13 55.38 -14.11 14.08
CA ALA A 13 55.82 -15.12 13.08
C ALA A 13 55.33 -16.52 13.41
N SER A 14 54.61 -17.02 12.44
CA SER A 14 54.79 -18.28 11.71
C SER A 14 54.37 -19.59 12.30
N SER A 15 53.52 -20.20 11.51
CA SER A 15 53.52 -21.57 11.01
C SER A 15 53.01 -22.68 11.94
N LEU A 16 52.01 -23.37 11.45
CA LEU A 16 52.18 -24.78 11.04
C LEU A 16 50.91 -25.29 10.30
N LEU A 17 51.16 -25.76 9.13
CA LEU A 17 50.34 -26.62 8.29
C LEU A 17 50.02 -27.92 9.00
N LEU A 18 48.79 -28.42 8.87
CA LEU A 18 48.57 -29.84 8.68
C LEU A 18 47.26 -30.10 7.94
N SER A 19 47.42 -30.64 6.77
CA SER A 19 46.46 -31.21 5.87
C SER A 19 45.71 -32.40 6.47
N ARG A 20 44.42 -32.48 6.32
CA ARG A 20 43.71 -33.75 6.16
C ARG A 20 42.65 -33.67 5.09
N SER A 21 43.00 -34.24 3.98
CA SER A 21 42.13 -34.69 2.91
C SER A 21 41.22 -35.77 3.42
N THR A 22 39.92 -35.63 3.25
CA THR A 22 38.99 -36.75 3.24
C THR A 22 38.11 -36.63 2.01
N ARG A 23 38.40 -37.52 1.07
CA ARG A 23 37.55 -37.79 -0.11
C ARG A 23 36.23 -38.37 0.39
N PHE A 24 35.13 -37.83 -0.07
CA PHE A 24 33.85 -38.52 -0.07
C PHE A 24 33.41 -38.76 -1.51
N THR A 25 33.28 -40.00 -1.79
CA THR A 25 32.90 -40.68 -3.02
C THR A 25 31.45 -40.33 -3.39
N SER A 26 31.25 -39.92 -4.63
CA SER A 26 29.94 -39.79 -5.27
C SER A 26 29.30 -41.16 -5.44
N LEU A 27 28.11 -41.32 -4.87
CA LEU A 27 27.22 -42.42 -5.23
C LEU A 27 26.11 -41.86 -6.13
N PHE A 28 26.22 -42.18 -7.40
CA PHE A 28 25.13 -42.10 -8.36
C PHE A 28 24.09 -43.17 -8.04
N ILE A 29 22.88 -42.75 -7.68
CA ILE A 29 21.71 -43.64 -7.73
C ILE A 29 20.83 -43.18 -8.88
N SER A 30 20.91 -43.95 -9.94
CA SER A 30 19.95 -43.99 -11.02
C SER A 30 18.63 -44.57 -10.51
N SER A 31 17.54 -43.82 -10.57
CA SER A 31 16.19 -44.39 -10.46
C SER A 31 15.38 -44.11 -11.68
N LYS A 32 15.01 -45.22 -12.28
CA LYS A 32 14.20 -45.40 -13.49
C LYS A 32 12.83 -44.71 -13.37
N ARG A 33 12.43 -44.08 -14.47
CA ARG A 33 11.06 -43.74 -14.80
C ARG A 33 10.11 -44.92 -14.59
N ARG A 34 9.03 -44.74 -13.91
CA ARG A 34 7.83 -45.57 -14.03
C ARG A 34 6.62 -44.68 -14.38
N SER A 35 5.95 -45.14 -15.39
CA SER A 35 4.78 -44.66 -16.10
C SER A 35 3.53 -44.49 -15.22
N SER A 36 2.77 -43.47 -15.59
CA SER A 36 1.31 -43.32 -15.57
C SER A 36 0.47 -44.45 -14.94
N THR A 37 -0.31 -44.08 -13.95
CA THR A 37 -1.58 -44.78 -13.68
C THR A 37 -2.74 -43.78 -13.60
N SER A 38 -3.61 -43.97 -14.59
CA SER A 38 -4.94 -43.37 -14.68
C SER A 38 -5.78 -43.76 -13.47
N TRP A 39 -6.40 -42.78 -12.81
CA TRP A 39 -7.50 -43.04 -11.87
C TRP A 39 -8.83 -42.96 -12.60
N ASN A 40 -9.45 -44.14 -12.71
CA ASN A 40 -10.78 -44.37 -13.25
C ASN A 40 -11.88 -43.72 -12.40
N ARG A 41 -12.71 -42.94 -13.09
CA ARG A 41 -14.09 -42.65 -12.67
C ARG A 41 -14.88 -43.98 -12.66
N LYS A 42 -15.43 -44.35 -11.52
CA LYS A 42 -16.68 -45.13 -11.39
C LYS A 42 -17.09 -45.15 -9.90
N TYR A 43 -18.37 -44.96 -9.74
CA TYR A 43 -19.31 -45.22 -8.65
C TYR A 43 -20.00 -43.96 -8.10
N ILE A 44 -21.11 -43.58 -8.71
CA ILE A 44 -22.35 -43.26 -8.02
C ILE A 44 -23.46 -43.73 -8.95
N THR A 45 -24.04 -44.85 -8.63
CA THR A 45 -25.33 -45.29 -9.18
C THR A 45 -26.29 -45.50 -8.03
N SER A 46 -27.38 -44.76 -8.08
CA SER A 46 -28.77 -45.18 -7.69
C SER A 46 -29.05 -45.71 -6.28
N LEU A 47 -29.81 -44.95 -5.55
CA LEU A 47 -30.90 -45.49 -4.73
C LEU A 47 -32.13 -44.59 -4.94
N ARG A 48 -33.00 -45.05 -5.80
CA ARG A 48 -34.44 -44.68 -5.83
C ARG A 48 -35.15 -45.56 -4.83
N ASN A 49 -35.77 -44.98 -3.83
CA ASN A 49 -36.83 -45.62 -3.10
C ASN A 49 -38.17 -44.93 -3.41
N THR A 50 -38.99 -45.63 -4.14
CA THR A 50 -40.41 -45.36 -4.33
C THR A 50 -41.19 -45.78 -3.07
N THR A 51 -41.96 -44.87 -2.51
CA THR A 51 -43.11 -45.25 -1.68
C THR A 51 -44.33 -44.52 -2.22
N GLN A 52 -45.24 -45.27 -2.81
CA GLN A 52 -46.59 -44.81 -3.15
C GLN A 52 -47.45 -44.88 -1.90
N ILE A 53 -48.20 -43.83 -1.58
CA ILE A 53 -49.48 -43.92 -0.87
C ILE A 53 -50.46 -42.87 -1.45
N GLY A 54 -51.55 -43.35 -1.97
CA GLY A 54 -52.89 -42.82 -1.90
C GLY A 54 -53.22 -41.43 -2.43
N GLY A 55 -54.03 -41.41 -3.50
CA GLY A 55 -54.52 -40.23 -4.18
C GLY A 55 -55.54 -39.40 -3.36
N VAL A 56 -55.51 -38.12 -3.66
CA VAL A 56 -56.70 -37.24 -3.75
C VAL A 56 -56.39 -36.18 -4.80
N SER A 57 -57.20 -36.17 -5.87
CA SER A 57 -57.19 -35.16 -6.91
C SER A 57 -57.96 -33.92 -6.41
N VAL A 58 -57.29 -32.75 -6.40
CA VAL A 58 -57.98 -31.44 -6.36
C VAL A 58 -57.32 -30.55 -7.41
N ASN A 59 -58.04 -30.34 -8.49
CA ASN A 59 -57.72 -29.32 -9.48
C ASN A 59 -57.99 -27.93 -8.92
N SER A 60 -56.96 -27.08 -8.93
CA SER A 60 -57.14 -25.62 -9.04
C SER A 60 -55.86 -24.98 -9.59
N PRO A 61 -55.94 -24.19 -10.64
CA PRO A 61 -54.76 -23.49 -11.21
C PRO A 61 -54.59 -22.15 -10.47
N LEU A 62 -53.63 -22.06 -9.58
CA LEU A 62 -53.07 -20.79 -9.16
C LEU A 62 -51.71 -20.62 -9.78
N ASN A 63 -51.72 -19.99 -10.92
CA ASN A 63 -50.53 -19.34 -11.50
C ASN A 63 -50.06 -18.23 -10.55
N VAL A 64 -49.23 -18.56 -9.58
CA VAL A 64 -48.43 -17.60 -8.87
C VAL A 64 -47.08 -17.53 -9.61
N ALA A 65 -46.96 -16.55 -10.50
CA ALA A 65 -45.66 -16.11 -11.01
C ALA A 65 -44.80 -15.75 -9.79
N ARG A 66 -43.92 -16.66 -9.36
CA ARG A 66 -42.79 -16.32 -8.51
C ARG A 66 -41.85 -15.41 -9.34
N GLN A 67 -42.12 -14.11 -9.32
CA GLN A 67 -41.08 -13.12 -9.58
C GLN A 67 -39.99 -13.37 -8.53
N GLY A 68 -38.91 -14.01 -8.96
CA GLY A 68 -37.68 -14.06 -8.18
C GLY A 68 -37.22 -12.64 -7.96
N GLN A 69 -37.56 -12.04 -6.81
CA GLN A 69 -36.81 -10.92 -6.31
C GLN A 69 -35.37 -11.42 -6.10
N GLN A 70 -34.52 -11.13 -7.09
CA GLN A 70 -33.09 -11.10 -6.84
C GLN A 70 -32.90 -10.04 -5.73
N VAL A 71 -32.73 -10.50 -4.51
CA VAL A 71 -32.23 -9.66 -3.43
C VAL A 71 -30.86 -9.19 -3.90
N ARG A 72 -30.77 -8.00 -4.46
CA ARG A 72 -29.51 -7.30 -4.67
C ARG A 72 -28.93 -7.17 -3.27
N MET A 73 -27.96 -8.02 -2.92
CA MET A 73 -27.14 -7.78 -1.74
C MET A 73 -26.51 -6.41 -1.95
N ALA A 74 -26.89 -5.46 -1.09
CA ALA A 74 -26.27 -4.14 -1.08
C ALA A 74 -24.76 -4.33 -0.91
N SER A 75 -23.94 -3.79 -1.81
CA SER A 75 -22.50 -3.87 -1.71
C SER A 75 -22.05 -3.20 -0.42
N LYS A 76 -21.26 -3.91 0.39
CA LYS A 76 -20.63 -3.32 1.57
C LYS A 76 -19.51 -2.37 1.11
N ILE A 77 -19.22 -1.33 1.89
CA ILE A 77 -18.07 -0.43 1.64
C ILE A 77 -16.76 -1.21 1.51
N THR A 78 -16.67 -2.36 2.19
CA THR A 78 -15.53 -3.28 2.18
C THR A 78 -15.53 -4.26 1.00
N ASP A 79 -16.53 -4.25 0.12
CA ASP A 79 -16.52 -5.07 -1.09
C ASP A 79 -15.60 -4.44 -2.14
N TRP A 80 -14.40 -5.01 -2.27
CA TRP A 80 -13.37 -4.52 -3.20
C TRP A 80 -13.58 -5.02 -4.63
N VAL A 81 -14.26 -6.16 -4.78
CA VAL A 81 -14.77 -6.67 -6.06
C VAL A 81 -16.29 -6.63 -5.98
N LYS A 82 -16.96 -6.20 -7.06
CA LYS A 82 -18.43 -6.13 -7.07
C LYS A 82 -19.02 -7.52 -6.88
N PRO A 83 -19.97 -7.71 -5.95
CA PRO A 83 -20.68 -8.96 -5.83
C PRO A 83 -21.28 -9.40 -7.16
N GLY A 84 -20.98 -10.64 -7.60
CA GLY A 84 -21.44 -11.19 -8.88
C GLY A 84 -20.60 -10.83 -10.11
N ASP A 85 -19.48 -10.12 -9.97
CA ASP A 85 -18.50 -9.94 -11.05
C ASP A 85 -17.72 -11.25 -11.24
N SER A 86 -18.05 -11.98 -12.30
CA SER A 86 -17.41 -13.27 -12.64
C SER A 86 -15.96 -13.12 -13.10
N SER A 87 -15.51 -11.91 -13.43
CA SER A 87 -14.10 -11.67 -13.80
C SER A 87 -13.14 -11.85 -12.65
N GLY A 88 -13.63 -11.69 -11.40
CA GLY A 88 -12.81 -11.71 -10.19
C GLY A 88 -11.82 -10.57 -10.08
N GLU A 89 -11.93 -9.54 -10.92
CA GLU A 89 -10.97 -8.44 -11.02
C GLU A 89 -11.30 -7.28 -10.08
N PHE A 90 -10.28 -6.79 -9.40
CA PHE A 90 -10.37 -5.53 -8.67
C PHE A 90 -10.39 -4.35 -9.64
N LYS A 91 -11.41 -3.51 -9.52
CA LYS A 91 -11.56 -2.27 -10.31
C LYS A 91 -11.63 -1.07 -9.36
N ARG A 92 -10.64 -0.19 -9.48
CA ARG A 92 -10.60 1.03 -8.66
C ARG A 92 -11.63 2.05 -9.16
N GLN A 93 -12.40 2.61 -8.23
CA GLN A 93 -13.33 3.69 -8.53
C GLN A 93 -12.56 5.01 -8.69
N VAL A 94 -12.97 5.82 -9.65
CA VAL A 94 -12.41 7.16 -9.89
C VAL A 94 -12.83 8.12 -8.78
N SER A 95 -11.90 8.99 -8.37
CA SER A 95 -12.15 10.07 -7.41
C SER A 95 -13.09 11.14 -8.00
N SER A 96 -14.02 11.66 -7.20
CA SER A 96 -15.12 12.52 -7.67
C SER A 96 -14.92 14.01 -7.37
N PHE A 97 -14.15 14.36 -6.35
CA PHE A 97 -13.82 15.75 -6.04
C PHE A 97 -12.46 16.08 -6.66
N ARG A 98 -12.46 16.97 -7.67
CA ARG A 98 -11.28 17.22 -8.52
C ARG A 98 -10.98 18.71 -8.73
N ASP A 99 -11.43 19.58 -7.80
CA ASP A 99 -11.08 21.00 -7.79
C ASP A 99 -9.61 21.20 -7.39
N TRP A 100 -9.04 22.36 -7.72
CA TRP A 100 -7.64 22.68 -7.49
C TRP A 100 -7.47 23.93 -6.64
N ILE A 101 -6.48 23.96 -5.76
CA ILE A 101 -5.94 25.20 -5.20
C ILE A 101 -5.18 25.89 -6.35
N SER A 102 -5.48 27.15 -6.60
CA SER A 102 -4.88 27.90 -7.71
C SER A 102 -4.58 29.34 -7.32
N LYS A 103 -3.49 29.90 -7.89
CA LYS A 103 -3.09 31.32 -7.75
C LYS A 103 -3.81 32.23 -8.73
N GLU A 104 -4.60 31.71 -9.64
CA GLU A 104 -5.31 32.49 -10.63
C GLU A 104 -6.27 33.50 -9.98
N PRO A 105 -6.37 34.73 -10.50
CA PRO A 105 -7.29 35.71 -9.98
C PRO A 105 -8.74 35.20 -9.97
N GLY A 106 -9.39 35.28 -8.81
CA GLY A 106 -10.75 34.78 -8.63
C GLY A 106 -10.88 33.27 -8.44
N ALA A 107 -9.76 32.56 -8.23
CA ALA A 107 -9.79 31.14 -7.93
C ALA A 107 -10.71 30.83 -6.76
N LYS A 108 -11.52 29.78 -6.88
CA LYS A 108 -12.42 29.28 -5.84
C LYS A 108 -11.65 28.91 -4.56
N PHE A 109 -10.47 28.34 -4.74
CA PHE A 109 -9.58 27.89 -3.68
C PHE A 109 -8.18 28.51 -3.83
N PRO A 110 -7.97 29.78 -3.38
CA PRO A 110 -6.65 30.40 -3.41
C PRO A 110 -5.72 29.79 -2.36
N PRO A 111 -4.37 29.82 -2.55
CA PRO A 111 -3.40 29.37 -1.57
C PRO A 111 -3.37 30.32 -0.36
N GLU A 112 -3.96 29.90 0.73
CA GLU A 112 -4.10 30.65 1.97
C GLU A 112 -3.56 29.81 3.15
N LYS A 113 -2.57 30.32 3.88
CA LYS A 113 -1.96 29.64 5.04
C LYS A 113 -3.04 29.32 6.09
N GLY A 114 -3.07 28.08 6.56
CA GLY A 114 -3.98 27.62 7.60
C GLY A 114 -5.41 27.34 7.16
N ARG A 115 -5.76 27.58 5.88
CA ARG A 115 -7.11 27.38 5.34
C ARG A 115 -7.47 25.93 5.14
N TYR A 116 -6.54 25.13 4.66
CA TYR A 116 -6.79 23.75 4.24
C TYR A 116 -6.44 22.73 5.32
N HIS A 117 -7.12 21.59 5.26
CA HIS A 117 -6.90 20.44 6.11
C HIS A 117 -6.82 19.16 5.28
N LEU A 118 -5.89 18.27 5.62
CA LEU A 118 -5.77 16.96 5.01
C LEU A 118 -6.31 15.88 5.95
N TYR A 119 -7.37 15.18 5.53
CA TYR A 119 -7.75 13.92 6.16
C TYR A 119 -6.98 12.78 5.51
N VAL A 120 -6.31 11.99 6.30
CA VAL A 120 -5.44 10.90 5.84
C VAL A 120 -5.66 9.62 6.67
N SER A 121 -5.04 8.53 6.24
CA SER A 121 -4.76 7.35 7.05
C SER A 121 -3.30 6.96 6.84
N TYR A 122 -2.55 6.73 7.90
CA TYR A 122 -1.19 6.20 7.80
C TYR A 122 -1.15 4.82 7.12
N ALA A 123 -2.24 4.06 7.19
CA ALA A 123 -2.33 2.79 6.48
C ALA A 123 -2.46 2.94 4.96
N CYS A 124 -3.05 4.06 4.49
CA CYS A 124 -3.36 4.27 3.08
C CYS A 124 -2.14 4.75 2.29
N PRO A 125 -1.61 3.99 1.30
CA PRO A 125 -0.44 4.40 0.52
C PRO A 125 -0.72 5.63 -0.35
N TRP A 126 -1.97 5.85 -0.74
CA TRP A 126 -2.38 7.02 -1.52
C TRP A 126 -2.32 8.29 -0.67
N ALA A 127 -2.79 8.24 0.58
CA ALA A 127 -2.73 9.36 1.52
C ALA A 127 -1.29 9.67 1.96
N THR A 128 -0.45 8.64 2.14
CA THR A 128 0.97 8.82 2.49
C THR A 128 1.71 9.72 1.51
N ARG A 129 1.38 9.67 0.21
CA ARG A 129 1.97 10.55 -0.82
C ARG A 129 1.77 12.04 -0.49
N THR A 130 0.58 12.40 -0.03
CA THR A 130 0.23 13.78 0.29
C THR A 130 0.92 14.27 1.57
N LEU A 131 1.14 13.37 2.53
CA LEU A 131 1.92 13.67 3.72
C LEU A 131 3.40 13.87 3.41
N ILE A 132 3.97 13.02 2.54
CA ILE A 132 5.38 13.14 2.11
C ILE A 132 5.61 14.49 1.45
N VAL A 133 4.82 14.85 0.43
CA VAL A 133 5.01 16.14 -0.27
C VAL A 133 4.76 17.34 0.66
N ARG A 134 3.74 17.27 1.54
CA ARG A 134 3.49 18.30 2.56
C ARG A 134 4.74 18.55 3.42
N LYS A 135 5.40 17.49 3.86
CA LYS A 135 6.60 17.60 4.70
C LYS A 135 7.84 18.00 3.90
N LEU A 136 8.06 17.47 2.69
CA LEU A 136 9.16 17.87 1.81
C LEU A 136 9.11 19.35 1.44
N LYS A 137 7.92 19.91 1.28
CA LYS A 137 7.70 21.32 0.92
C LYS A 137 7.62 22.26 2.15
N GLY A 138 7.80 21.75 3.38
CA GLY A 138 7.70 22.59 4.58
C GLY A 138 6.31 23.19 4.79
N LEU A 139 5.25 22.46 4.43
CA LEU A 139 3.86 22.94 4.49
C LEU A 139 3.17 22.60 5.82
N GLU A 140 3.90 22.21 6.87
CA GLU A 140 3.33 21.80 8.14
C GLU A 140 2.50 22.92 8.79
N ASP A 141 2.96 24.14 8.71
CA ASP A 141 2.25 25.33 9.22
C ASP A 141 1.15 25.85 8.26
N PHE A 142 1.15 25.39 7.02
CA PHE A 142 0.21 25.86 5.98
C PHE A 142 -1.05 25.01 5.89
N ILE A 143 -0.88 23.70 6.03
CA ILE A 143 -1.95 22.73 5.85
C ILE A 143 -1.92 21.78 7.05
N SER A 144 -2.91 21.88 7.91
CA SER A 144 -3.10 20.93 9.01
C SER A 144 -3.51 19.55 8.48
N PHE A 145 -3.27 18.49 9.25
CA PHE A 145 -3.80 17.18 8.93
C PHE A 145 -4.30 16.44 10.17
N SER A 146 -5.20 15.48 9.96
CA SER A 146 -5.55 14.45 10.93
C SER A 146 -5.58 13.10 10.25
N SER A 147 -5.17 12.06 10.99
CA SER A 147 -5.25 10.69 10.55
C SER A 147 -6.45 10.01 11.20
N VAL A 148 -7.24 9.32 10.38
CA VAL A 148 -8.25 8.40 10.88
C VAL A 148 -7.60 7.21 11.60
N HIS A 149 -8.40 6.47 12.36
CA HIS A 149 -8.01 5.23 12.98
C HIS A 149 -7.55 4.21 11.91
N TRP A 150 -6.65 3.28 12.27
CA TRP A 150 -6.22 2.22 11.33
C TRP A 150 -7.34 1.27 10.94
N HIS A 151 -8.36 1.08 11.80
CA HIS A 151 -9.47 0.19 11.51
C HIS A 151 -10.48 0.84 10.57
N MET A 152 -10.86 0.10 9.53
CA MET A 152 -11.91 0.47 8.59
C MET A 152 -13.04 -0.57 8.68
N GLY A 153 -14.15 -0.17 9.31
CA GLY A 153 -15.33 -0.99 9.47
C GLY A 153 -16.36 -0.84 8.36
N GLU A 154 -17.58 -1.31 8.62
CA GLU A 154 -18.70 -1.28 7.65
C GLU A 154 -19.11 0.15 7.23
N LYS A 155 -18.84 1.15 8.07
CA LYS A 155 -19.10 2.56 7.78
C LYS A 155 -17.90 3.27 7.13
N GLY A 156 -16.83 2.54 6.82
CA GLY A 156 -15.57 3.08 6.30
C GLY A 156 -14.60 3.50 7.40
N TRP A 157 -13.73 4.44 7.09
CA TRP A 157 -12.75 4.98 8.02
C TRP A 157 -13.41 5.73 9.17
N CYS A 158 -13.08 5.39 10.41
CA CYS A 158 -13.52 6.10 11.61
C CYS A 158 -12.46 7.06 12.12
N PHE A 159 -12.87 8.14 12.76
CA PHE A 159 -11.99 8.94 13.59
C PHE A 159 -11.70 8.19 14.89
N PRO A 160 -10.49 8.30 15.46
CA PRO A 160 -10.21 7.72 16.78
C PRO A 160 -10.99 8.46 17.87
N THR A 161 -11.24 7.75 18.96
CA THR A 161 -11.75 8.30 20.21
C THR A 161 -10.59 8.42 21.23
N PRO A 162 -10.74 9.19 22.31
CA PRO A 162 -9.72 9.28 23.36
C PRO A 162 -9.38 7.92 24.02
N GLU A 163 -10.27 6.95 23.92
CA GLU A 163 -10.13 5.59 24.46
C GLU A 163 -9.33 4.65 23.56
N ASP A 164 -9.11 5.01 22.29
CA ASP A 164 -8.39 4.20 21.31
C ASP A 164 -6.87 4.27 21.52
N THR A 165 -6.36 3.52 22.49
CA THR A 165 -4.92 3.51 22.86
C THR A 165 -4.05 2.73 21.86
N ASP A 166 -4.64 1.92 20.98
CA ASP A 166 -3.97 1.07 20.00
C ASP A 166 -3.79 1.72 18.61
N ALA A 167 -4.20 2.99 18.47
CA ALA A 167 -4.10 3.76 17.24
C ALA A 167 -3.06 4.90 17.33
N ALA A 168 -1.95 4.66 18.02
CA ALA A 168 -0.93 5.69 18.27
C ALA A 168 -0.27 6.20 16.99
N GLY A 169 -0.12 7.54 16.90
CA GLY A 169 0.53 8.22 15.78
C GLY A 169 0.33 9.73 15.87
N GLU A 170 1.16 10.48 15.16
CA GLU A 170 1.02 11.94 15.09
C GLU A 170 -0.33 12.30 14.45
N ASN A 171 -1.08 13.20 15.10
CA ASN A 171 -2.39 13.66 14.63
C ASN A 171 -3.43 12.53 14.37
N VAL A 172 -3.30 11.40 15.03
CA VAL A 172 -4.35 10.37 15.12
C VAL A 172 -5.30 10.84 16.22
N ILE A 173 -6.26 11.69 15.84
CA ILE A 173 -7.15 12.44 16.73
C ILE A 173 -8.58 12.46 16.17
N PRO A 174 -9.61 12.71 17.00
CA PRO A 174 -10.95 13.05 16.53
C PRO A 174 -10.91 14.16 15.48
N ASP A 175 -11.98 14.30 14.67
CA ASP A 175 -12.01 15.35 13.64
C ASP A 175 -11.76 16.74 14.27
N PRO A 176 -10.67 17.44 13.89
CA PRO A 176 -10.31 18.72 14.51
C PRO A 176 -10.93 19.93 13.80
N VAL A 177 -11.70 19.71 12.72
CA VAL A 177 -12.31 20.81 11.95
C VAL A 177 -13.50 21.36 12.70
N PRO A 178 -13.56 22.69 12.94
CA PRO A 178 -14.70 23.32 13.62
C PRO A 178 -16.03 22.99 12.95
N GLY A 179 -17.01 22.59 13.75
CA GLY A 179 -18.32 22.15 13.29
C GLY A 179 -18.42 20.65 13.03
N HIS A 180 -17.31 19.92 13.11
CA HIS A 180 -17.25 18.47 12.89
C HIS A 180 -17.11 17.67 14.20
N GLU A 181 -17.30 18.28 15.36
CA GLU A 181 -17.06 17.66 16.68
C GLU A 181 -17.87 16.38 16.94
N LYS A 182 -18.96 16.19 16.16
CA LYS A 182 -19.82 15.02 16.24
C LYS A 182 -19.52 13.96 15.18
N TYR A 183 -18.59 14.23 14.26
CA TYR A 183 -18.27 13.29 13.21
C TYR A 183 -17.42 12.14 13.77
N THR A 184 -17.87 10.95 13.47
CA THR A 184 -17.23 9.71 13.90
C THR A 184 -16.52 8.99 12.77
N HIS A 185 -16.86 9.32 11.51
CA HIS A 185 -16.34 8.67 10.32
C HIS A 185 -16.10 9.71 9.20
N ILE A 186 -15.12 9.43 8.36
CA ILE A 186 -14.81 10.29 7.20
C ILE A 186 -16.01 10.44 6.24
N ARG A 187 -16.92 9.49 6.17
CA ARG A 187 -18.13 9.58 5.35
C ARG A 187 -19.02 10.76 5.72
N GLU A 188 -18.97 11.23 6.96
CA GLU A 188 -19.75 12.39 7.41
C GLU A 188 -19.19 13.68 6.83
N VAL A 189 -17.87 13.75 6.62
CA VAL A 189 -17.23 14.84 5.84
C VAL A 189 -17.72 14.85 4.40
N TYR A 190 -17.87 13.68 3.76
CA TYR A 190 -18.42 13.59 2.41
C TYR A 190 -19.89 14.01 2.36
N PHE A 191 -20.70 13.54 3.31
CA PHE A 191 -22.12 13.89 3.38
C PHE A 191 -22.41 15.35 3.75
N SER A 192 -21.50 16.03 4.45
CA SER A 192 -21.62 17.45 4.72
C SER A 192 -21.51 18.31 3.45
N VAL A 193 -20.81 17.78 2.42
CA VAL A 193 -20.63 18.45 1.12
C VAL A 193 -21.65 17.99 0.09
N ASP A 194 -21.92 16.69 0.03
CA ASP A 194 -22.92 16.08 -0.85
C ASP A 194 -23.73 15.03 -0.07
N PRO A 195 -24.93 15.38 0.41
CA PRO A 195 -25.79 14.45 1.18
C PRO A 195 -26.17 13.18 0.41
N ASN A 196 -26.10 13.22 -0.94
CA ASN A 196 -26.42 12.08 -1.81
C ASN A 196 -25.19 11.36 -2.34
N TYR A 197 -24.00 11.60 -1.77
CA TYR A 197 -22.76 11.00 -2.23
C TYR A 197 -22.84 9.48 -2.25
N GLY A 198 -22.75 8.91 -3.44
CA GLY A 198 -22.84 7.44 -3.66
C GLY A 198 -21.51 6.76 -3.98
N GLY A 199 -20.39 7.51 -3.91
CA GLY A 199 -19.05 6.97 -4.13
C GLY A 199 -18.43 6.30 -2.90
N ARG A 200 -17.13 5.96 -2.99
CA ARG A 200 -16.35 5.45 -1.86
C ARG A 200 -15.81 6.61 -1.01
N PHE A 201 -15.92 6.47 0.29
CA PHE A 201 -15.40 7.43 1.28
C PHE A 201 -13.90 7.18 1.49
N THR A 202 -13.08 7.73 0.60
CA THR A 202 -11.63 7.49 0.55
C THR A 202 -10.84 8.55 1.29
N VAL A 203 -9.58 8.24 1.58
CA VAL A 203 -8.52 9.18 1.96
C VAL A 203 -7.38 9.07 0.95
N PRO A 204 -6.63 10.17 0.65
CA PRO A 204 -6.69 11.48 1.27
C PRO A 204 -7.94 12.29 0.86
N VAL A 205 -8.28 13.28 1.69
CA VAL A 205 -9.22 14.35 1.36
C VAL A 205 -8.57 15.68 1.67
N LEU A 206 -8.45 16.54 0.67
CA LEU A 206 -8.08 17.94 0.85
C LEU A 206 -9.35 18.76 1.07
N PHE A 207 -9.50 19.30 2.27
CA PHE A 207 -10.69 19.99 2.74
C PHE A 207 -10.43 21.48 2.94
N ASP A 208 -11.35 22.34 2.50
CA ASP A 208 -11.34 23.78 2.73
C ASP A 208 -12.19 24.11 3.96
N LYS A 209 -11.54 24.46 5.07
CA LYS A 209 -12.20 24.83 6.32
C LYS A 209 -13.00 26.14 6.22
N LYS A 210 -12.64 27.02 5.28
CA LYS A 210 -13.29 28.34 5.12
C LYS A 210 -14.66 28.24 4.44
N THR A 211 -14.76 27.36 3.45
CA THR A 211 -16.01 27.14 2.70
C THR A 211 -16.70 25.84 3.07
N ASN A 212 -16.15 25.11 4.04
CA ASN A 212 -16.65 23.83 4.53
C ASN A 212 -16.93 22.83 3.40
N THR A 213 -15.94 22.61 2.52
CA THR A 213 -16.11 21.75 1.36
C THR A 213 -14.84 20.94 1.02
N ILE A 214 -15.04 19.82 0.33
CA ILE A 214 -13.94 19.02 -0.22
C ILE A 214 -13.42 19.69 -1.48
N VAL A 215 -12.12 19.99 -1.51
CA VAL A 215 -11.42 20.49 -2.70
C VAL A 215 -11.11 19.32 -3.63
N ASN A 216 -10.42 18.30 -3.12
CA ASN A 216 -9.92 17.21 -3.94
C ASN A 216 -9.73 15.92 -3.10
N ASN A 217 -9.98 14.76 -3.69
CA ASN A 217 -9.72 13.46 -3.08
C ASN A 217 -8.89 12.53 -3.98
N GLU A 218 -8.15 13.08 -4.95
CA GLU A 218 -7.22 12.36 -5.79
C GLU A 218 -5.77 12.65 -5.38
N SER A 219 -5.09 11.67 -4.85
CA SER A 219 -3.75 11.82 -4.26
C SER A 219 -2.70 12.37 -5.23
N SER A 220 -2.78 12.00 -6.51
CA SER A 220 -1.86 12.46 -7.55
C SER A 220 -2.00 13.95 -7.85
N GLU A 221 -3.23 14.46 -7.81
CA GLU A 221 -3.50 15.88 -8.01
C GLU A 221 -3.17 16.71 -6.78
N ILE A 222 -3.52 16.20 -5.58
CA ILE A 222 -3.15 16.86 -4.33
C ILE A 222 -1.63 17.01 -4.24
N LEU A 223 -0.87 15.96 -4.56
CA LEU A 223 0.60 16.02 -4.60
C LEU A 223 1.09 17.13 -5.52
N ARG A 224 0.55 17.22 -6.76
CA ARG A 224 0.93 18.23 -7.74
C ARG A 224 0.53 19.65 -7.32
N MET A 225 -0.65 19.83 -6.71
CA MET A 225 -1.02 21.12 -6.13
C MET A 225 0.00 21.58 -5.09
N LEU A 226 0.34 20.70 -4.13
CA LEU A 226 1.24 21.01 -3.03
C LEU A 226 2.69 21.24 -3.49
N ASN A 227 3.07 20.77 -4.67
CA ASN A 227 4.42 20.95 -5.21
C ASN A 227 4.76 22.44 -5.46
N HIS A 228 3.80 23.28 -5.86
CA HIS A 228 4.10 24.64 -6.30
C HIS A 228 3.19 25.75 -5.76
N VAL A 229 1.99 25.38 -5.29
CA VAL A 229 0.95 26.39 -5.11
C VAL A 229 1.26 27.41 -3.99
N PHE A 230 2.15 27.05 -3.06
CA PHE A 230 2.56 27.89 -1.92
C PHE A 230 3.99 28.46 -2.05
N ASP A 231 4.69 28.25 -3.16
CA ASP A 231 6.12 28.57 -3.29
C ASP A 231 6.46 30.04 -2.98
N ASP A 232 5.61 30.98 -3.34
CA ASP A 232 5.77 32.41 -3.05
C ASP A 232 5.61 32.78 -1.58
N GLN A 233 5.10 31.87 -0.75
CA GLN A 233 4.91 32.06 0.69
C GLN A 233 5.92 31.24 1.54
N LEU A 234 6.76 30.43 0.86
CA LEU A 234 7.68 29.52 1.53
C LEU A 234 9.11 30.09 1.59
N PRO A 235 9.92 29.69 2.59
CA PRO A 235 11.36 29.90 2.55
C PRO A 235 11.99 29.32 1.27
N ALA A 236 13.05 29.97 0.79
CA ALA A 236 13.68 29.65 -0.49
C ALA A 236 14.14 28.18 -0.61
N GLU A 237 14.59 27.58 0.51
CA GLU A 237 14.99 26.15 0.55
C GLU A 237 13.87 25.19 0.21
N TYR A 238 12.61 25.52 0.54
CA TYR A 238 11.44 24.73 0.18
C TYR A 238 10.83 25.14 -1.15
N ALA A 239 10.78 26.45 -1.44
CA ALA A 239 10.22 26.98 -2.69
C ALA A 239 10.92 26.45 -3.94
N LYS A 240 12.27 26.27 -3.87
CA LYS A 240 13.07 25.75 -4.99
C LYS A 240 12.87 24.26 -5.28
N LEU A 241 12.26 23.50 -4.36
CA LEU A 241 12.03 22.07 -4.55
C LEU A 241 10.91 21.85 -5.57
N ASP A 242 11.23 21.13 -6.63
CA ASP A 242 10.27 20.75 -7.66
C ASP A 242 10.36 19.25 -7.93
N PHE A 243 9.26 18.56 -7.64
CA PHE A 243 9.13 17.10 -7.81
C PHE A 243 8.53 16.70 -9.16
N TYR A 244 8.16 17.69 -9.99
CA TYR A 244 7.62 17.49 -11.33
C TYR A 244 8.25 18.46 -12.33
N PRO A 245 9.59 18.48 -12.43
CA PRO A 245 10.32 19.47 -13.22
C PRO A 245 10.07 19.31 -14.72
N GLU A 246 9.94 20.43 -15.44
CA GLU A 246 9.63 20.47 -16.87
C GLU A 246 10.48 19.52 -17.73
N PRO A 247 11.83 19.43 -17.55
CA PRO A 247 12.68 18.56 -18.37
C PRO A 247 12.39 17.06 -18.20
N LEU A 248 11.81 16.65 -17.08
CA LEU A 248 11.51 15.24 -16.76
C LEU A 248 10.02 14.87 -16.91
N LYS A 249 9.15 15.81 -17.23
CA LYS A 249 7.69 15.57 -17.27
C LYS A 249 7.30 14.35 -18.12
N THR A 250 7.81 14.27 -19.35
CA THR A 250 7.48 13.15 -20.24
C THR A 250 7.91 11.83 -19.64
N GLN A 251 9.13 11.74 -19.10
CA GLN A 251 9.66 10.52 -18.50
C GLN A 251 8.92 10.15 -17.21
N ILE A 252 8.48 11.15 -16.41
CA ILE A 252 7.66 10.96 -15.22
C ILE A 252 6.31 10.37 -15.60
N GLU A 253 5.63 10.91 -16.62
CA GLU A 253 4.32 10.38 -17.07
C GLU A 253 4.46 8.95 -17.63
N GLU A 254 5.50 8.68 -18.42
CA GLU A 254 5.80 7.33 -18.91
C GLU A 254 6.03 6.35 -17.76
N ALA A 255 6.82 6.74 -16.74
CA ALA A 255 7.05 5.93 -15.55
C ALA A 255 5.72 5.68 -14.80
N HIS A 256 4.91 6.72 -14.60
CA HIS A 256 3.62 6.58 -13.93
C HIS A 256 2.67 5.65 -14.66
N GLY A 257 2.65 5.66 -15.98
CA GLY A 257 1.77 4.81 -16.80
C GLY A 257 1.86 3.34 -16.43
N TRP A 258 3.05 2.81 -16.28
CA TRP A 258 3.24 1.40 -15.95
C TRP A 258 3.45 1.11 -14.45
N ILE A 259 4.08 2.03 -13.69
CA ILE A 259 4.25 1.86 -12.23
C ILE A 259 2.89 1.86 -11.52
N TYR A 260 2.00 2.77 -11.91
CA TYR A 260 0.67 2.82 -11.32
C TYR A 260 -0.10 1.52 -11.51
N ASP A 261 -0.19 1.05 -12.75
CA ASP A 261 -1.00 -0.12 -13.08
C ASP A 261 -0.34 -1.43 -12.65
N GLY A 262 0.98 -1.57 -12.89
CA GLY A 262 1.73 -2.79 -12.61
C GLY A 262 2.14 -2.94 -11.15
N ILE A 263 2.51 -1.87 -10.45
CA ILE A 263 3.02 -1.95 -9.07
C ILE A 263 2.01 -1.38 -8.07
N ASN A 264 1.72 -0.06 -8.12
CA ASN A 264 0.91 0.56 -7.08
C ASN A 264 -0.50 -0.02 -6.98
N ASN A 265 -1.14 -0.25 -8.11
CA ASN A 265 -2.45 -0.89 -8.21
C ASN A 265 -2.34 -2.41 -8.36
N GLY A 266 -1.21 -2.90 -8.87
CA GLY A 266 -0.92 -4.32 -9.08
C GLY A 266 -1.03 -5.15 -7.81
N VAL A 267 -0.52 -4.66 -6.68
CA VAL A 267 -0.66 -5.32 -5.37
C VAL A 267 -2.12 -5.48 -4.94
N TYR A 268 -2.98 -4.49 -5.26
CA TYR A 268 -4.42 -4.55 -4.97
C TYR A 268 -5.16 -5.49 -5.93
N LYS A 269 -4.80 -5.47 -7.22
CA LYS A 269 -5.35 -6.40 -8.23
C LYS A 269 -5.06 -7.84 -7.85
N SER A 270 -3.85 -8.13 -7.36
CA SER A 270 -3.45 -9.45 -6.87
C SER A 270 -4.19 -9.82 -5.57
N GLY A 271 -4.18 -8.90 -4.59
CA GLY A 271 -4.69 -9.16 -3.23
C GLY A 271 -6.19 -9.33 -3.14
N PHE A 272 -6.95 -8.58 -3.95
CA PHE A 272 -8.41 -8.63 -3.99
C PHE A 272 -8.97 -9.51 -5.10
N ALA A 273 -8.12 -10.19 -5.88
CA ALA A 273 -8.60 -11.16 -6.85
C ALA A 273 -9.49 -12.23 -6.18
N THR A 274 -10.63 -12.55 -6.80
CA THR A 274 -11.58 -13.53 -6.30
C THR A 274 -11.64 -14.80 -7.14
N THR A 275 -10.82 -14.88 -8.22
CA THR A 275 -10.60 -16.09 -9.01
C THR A 275 -9.10 -16.35 -9.14
N GLN A 276 -8.74 -17.63 -9.34
CA GLN A 276 -7.34 -18.03 -9.54
C GLN A 276 -6.75 -17.36 -10.79
N GLU A 277 -7.51 -17.34 -11.88
CA GLU A 277 -7.07 -16.77 -13.16
C GLU A 277 -6.80 -15.26 -13.06
N ALA A 278 -7.63 -14.52 -12.32
CA ALA A 278 -7.40 -13.10 -12.06
C ALA A 278 -6.13 -12.89 -11.21
N TYR A 279 -5.96 -13.70 -10.17
CA TYR A 279 -4.76 -13.64 -9.34
C TYR A 279 -3.50 -13.93 -10.15
N ASP A 280 -3.46 -15.03 -10.89
CA ASP A 280 -2.28 -15.46 -11.66
C ASP A 280 -1.83 -14.39 -12.68
N ARG A 281 -2.79 -13.81 -13.41
CA ARG A 281 -2.48 -12.69 -14.33
C ARG A 281 -1.90 -11.49 -13.61
N ASN A 282 -2.55 -11.05 -12.54
CA ASN A 282 -2.18 -9.82 -11.85
C ASN A 282 -0.87 -9.96 -11.07
N VAL A 283 -0.62 -11.09 -10.41
CA VAL A 283 0.63 -11.32 -9.71
C VAL A 283 1.81 -11.44 -10.68
N THR A 284 1.64 -12.08 -11.82
CA THR A 284 2.68 -12.13 -12.87
C THR A 284 3.01 -10.74 -13.39
N THR A 285 2.00 -9.96 -13.76
CA THR A 285 2.18 -8.56 -14.21
C THR A 285 2.87 -7.69 -13.16
N LEU A 286 2.54 -7.88 -11.87
CA LEU A 286 3.18 -7.16 -10.77
C LEU A 286 4.68 -7.47 -10.70
N PHE A 287 5.06 -8.75 -10.76
CA PHE A 287 6.47 -9.12 -10.66
C PHE A 287 7.28 -8.78 -11.91
N ASP A 288 6.68 -8.83 -13.11
CA ASP A 288 7.29 -8.29 -14.34
C ASP A 288 7.56 -6.77 -14.20
N ALA A 289 6.64 -6.04 -13.59
CA ALA A 289 6.83 -4.61 -13.34
C ALA A 289 7.89 -4.32 -12.25
N LEU A 290 8.00 -5.16 -11.22
CA LEU A 290 9.06 -5.05 -10.21
C LEU A 290 10.44 -5.38 -10.82
N ASP A 291 10.53 -6.41 -11.67
CA ASP A 291 11.77 -6.73 -12.41
C ASP A 291 12.20 -5.57 -13.32
N LYS A 292 11.24 -4.94 -14.00
CA LYS A 292 11.50 -3.72 -14.80
C LYS A 292 11.99 -2.56 -13.94
N ALA A 293 11.42 -2.37 -12.75
CA ALA A 293 11.83 -1.32 -11.82
C ALA A 293 13.23 -1.56 -11.25
N GLU A 294 13.57 -2.79 -10.88
CA GLU A 294 14.90 -3.19 -10.44
C GLU A 294 15.96 -2.90 -11.52
N LYS A 295 15.66 -3.27 -12.76
CA LYS A 295 16.54 -3.01 -13.91
C LYS A 295 16.72 -1.51 -14.16
N HIS A 296 15.64 -0.72 -14.10
CA HIS A 296 15.70 0.73 -14.25
C HIS A 296 16.65 1.37 -13.23
N LEU A 297 16.56 0.98 -11.95
CA LEU A 297 17.45 1.48 -10.91
C LEU A 297 18.92 1.10 -11.15
N ALA A 298 19.18 -0.07 -11.73
CA ALA A 298 20.53 -0.48 -12.13
C ALA A 298 21.10 0.41 -13.26
N GLU A 299 20.25 0.76 -14.21
CA GLU A 299 20.65 1.61 -15.36
C GLU A 299 20.85 3.07 -14.95
N MET A 300 20.05 3.60 -14.03
CA MET A 300 20.15 4.99 -13.55
C MET A 300 21.30 5.24 -12.58
N GLY A 301 21.61 4.27 -11.72
CA GLY A 301 22.78 4.30 -10.83
C GLY A 301 22.75 5.32 -9.69
N GLY A 302 21.68 6.10 -9.52
CA GLY A 302 21.52 7.12 -8.48
C GLY A 302 20.68 6.67 -7.26
N PRO A 303 20.52 7.54 -6.23
CA PRO A 303 19.70 7.24 -5.07
C PRO A 303 18.20 7.34 -5.34
N TYR A 304 17.78 8.01 -6.43
CA TYR A 304 16.39 8.23 -6.79
C TYR A 304 16.05 7.64 -8.16
N TRP A 305 14.77 7.64 -8.49
CA TRP A 305 14.29 7.09 -9.75
C TRP A 305 14.94 7.71 -11.00
N PHE A 306 15.21 9.01 -10.96
CA PHE A 306 15.93 9.74 -12.01
C PHE A 306 17.33 10.20 -11.54
N GLY A 307 18.16 9.27 -11.08
CA GLY A 307 19.54 9.54 -10.67
C GLY A 307 19.61 10.34 -9.38
N ASP A 308 20.12 11.58 -9.45
CA ASP A 308 20.32 12.43 -8.27
C ASP A 308 19.12 13.33 -7.93
N GLN A 309 18.04 13.27 -8.73
CA GLN A 309 16.88 14.13 -8.55
C GLN A 309 15.67 13.37 -7.99
N LEU A 310 15.26 13.73 -6.77
CA LEU A 310 14.02 13.25 -6.17
C LEU A 310 12.81 13.85 -6.90
N THR A 311 11.89 12.99 -7.35
CA THR A 311 10.71 13.36 -8.12
C THR A 311 9.44 12.77 -7.54
N GLU A 312 8.29 13.12 -8.14
CA GLU A 312 7.01 12.52 -7.73
C GLU A 312 6.94 11.01 -8.00
N VAL A 313 7.83 10.44 -8.84
CA VAL A 313 7.89 8.97 -9.01
C VAL A 313 8.34 8.31 -7.71
N ASP A 314 9.36 8.87 -7.06
CA ASP A 314 9.84 8.39 -5.76
C ASP A 314 8.75 8.48 -4.69
N ILE A 315 8.05 9.62 -4.63
CA ILE A 315 6.96 9.87 -3.68
C ILE A 315 5.78 8.90 -3.89
N ARG A 316 5.49 8.54 -5.15
CA ARG A 316 4.36 7.65 -5.50
C ARG A 316 4.70 6.17 -5.36
N LEU A 317 5.94 5.77 -5.61
CA LEU A 317 6.37 4.37 -5.58
C LEU A 317 6.66 3.90 -4.15
N PHE A 318 7.36 4.71 -3.37
CA PHE A 318 7.78 4.39 -2.00
C PHE A 318 6.66 3.84 -1.11
N PRO A 319 5.45 4.43 -1.04
CA PRO A 319 4.40 3.92 -0.16
C PRO A 319 3.97 2.48 -0.45
N THR A 320 4.13 2.02 -1.69
CA THR A 320 3.89 0.62 -2.06
C THR A 320 5.04 -0.27 -1.63
N LEU A 321 6.29 0.14 -1.91
CA LEU A 321 7.48 -0.66 -1.58
C LEU A 321 7.64 -0.86 -0.07
N ILE A 322 7.46 0.20 0.73
CA ILE A 322 7.59 0.12 2.20
C ILE A 322 6.53 -0.80 2.86
N ARG A 323 5.40 -1.04 2.19
CA ARG A 323 4.32 -1.94 2.61
C ARG A 323 4.47 -3.35 2.06
N PHE A 324 5.38 -3.56 1.12
CA PHE A 324 5.43 -4.81 0.37
C PHE A 324 5.71 -6.01 1.28
N ASP A 325 6.84 -6.01 1.95
CA ASP A 325 7.24 -7.11 2.83
C ASP A 325 6.37 -7.23 4.10
N PRO A 326 6.04 -6.12 4.81
CA PRO A 326 5.21 -6.21 6.01
C PRO A 326 3.77 -6.69 5.75
N VAL A 327 3.23 -6.43 4.55
CA VAL A 327 1.81 -6.65 4.26
C VAL A 327 1.58 -7.44 2.97
N TYR A 328 2.04 -6.95 1.82
CA TYR A 328 1.55 -7.46 0.53
C TYR A 328 2.03 -8.88 0.25
N VAL A 329 3.23 -9.24 0.71
CA VAL A 329 3.79 -10.60 0.56
C VAL A 329 2.84 -11.66 1.14
N GLN A 330 2.37 -11.45 2.36
CA GLN A 330 1.53 -12.45 3.03
C GLN A 330 0.02 -12.18 2.87
N HIS A 331 -0.42 -10.92 3.06
CA HIS A 331 -1.85 -10.58 3.08
C HIS A 331 -2.46 -10.59 1.67
N PHE A 332 -1.76 -10.01 0.71
CA PHE A 332 -2.17 -9.95 -0.69
C PHE A 332 -1.59 -11.08 -1.56
N LYS A 333 -0.84 -12.00 -0.95
CA LYS A 333 -0.20 -13.14 -1.66
C LYS A 333 0.75 -12.70 -2.78
N CYS A 334 1.33 -11.48 -2.68
CA CYS A 334 2.35 -10.97 -3.60
C CYS A 334 3.71 -11.59 -3.23
N ASN A 335 3.84 -12.92 -3.35
CA ASN A 335 4.87 -13.70 -2.66
C ASN A 335 5.77 -14.53 -3.58
N LEU A 336 5.87 -14.19 -4.87
CA LEU A 336 6.89 -14.83 -5.74
C LEU A 336 8.30 -14.49 -5.24
N ARG A 337 8.51 -13.26 -4.79
CA ARG A 337 9.70 -12.77 -4.08
C ARG A 337 9.29 -11.66 -3.11
N ASP A 338 10.03 -11.44 -2.04
CA ASP A 338 9.93 -10.23 -1.22
C ASP A 338 10.88 -9.14 -1.76
N ILE A 339 10.72 -7.89 -1.33
CA ILE A 339 11.62 -6.81 -1.74
C ILE A 339 12.98 -6.99 -1.07
N ARG A 340 13.01 -7.37 0.21
CA ARG A 340 14.20 -7.44 1.05
C ARG A 340 15.26 -8.39 0.51
N SER A 341 14.86 -9.58 0.04
CA SER A 341 15.79 -10.62 -0.39
C SER A 341 15.80 -10.86 -1.90
N GLY A 342 14.75 -10.43 -2.61
CA GLY A 342 14.58 -10.69 -4.02
C GLY A 342 14.93 -9.54 -4.95
N TYR A 343 15.04 -8.30 -4.41
CA TYR A 343 15.24 -7.08 -5.19
C TYR A 343 16.26 -6.14 -4.52
N PRO A 344 17.56 -6.38 -4.67
CA PRO A 344 18.59 -5.65 -3.94
C PRO A 344 18.58 -4.14 -4.16
N LEU A 345 18.29 -3.67 -5.37
CA LEU A 345 18.27 -2.23 -5.67
C LEU A 345 16.97 -1.57 -5.19
N LEU A 346 15.82 -2.17 -5.40
CA LEU A 346 14.55 -1.70 -4.83
C LEU A 346 14.59 -1.68 -3.30
N HIS A 347 15.22 -2.68 -2.68
CA HIS A 347 15.42 -2.71 -1.24
C HIS A 347 16.32 -1.57 -0.76
N LYS A 348 17.48 -1.38 -1.43
CA LYS A 348 18.38 -0.26 -1.13
C LYS A 348 17.69 1.09 -1.31
N TYR A 349 17.01 1.29 -2.44
CA TYR A 349 16.24 2.48 -2.76
C TYR A 349 15.18 2.80 -1.69
N THR A 350 14.40 1.80 -1.27
CA THR A 350 13.37 1.96 -0.25
C THR A 350 13.98 2.35 1.11
N ARG A 351 15.10 1.73 1.50
CA ARG A 351 15.82 2.06 2.74
C ARG A 351 16.44 3.45 2.68
N ASP A 352 17.04 3.83 1.54
CA ASP A 352 17.62 5.16 1.36
C ASP A 352 16.56 6.25 1.51
N LEU A 353 15.41 6.12 0.87
CA LEU A 353 14.28 7.04 1.03
C LEU A 353 13.80 7.10 2.48
N TYR A 354 13.63 5.96 3.13
CA TYR A 354 13.13 5.91 4.50
C TYR A 354 14.11 6.53 5.52
N TRP A 355 15.38 6.13 5.47
CA TRP A 355 16.34 6.52 6.52
C TRP A 355 17.00 7.87 6.30
N LYS A 356 17.18 8.30 5.05
CA LYS A 356 17.85 9.56 4.72
C LYS A 356 16.90 10.75 4.64
N HIS A 357 15.59 10.52 4.54
CA HIS A 357 14.60 11.58 4.39
C HIS A 357 13.50 11.49 5.47
N PRO A 358 13.51 12.40 6.47
CA PRO A 358 12.48 12.43 7.50
C PRO A 358 11.04 12.44 6.94
N ALA A 359 10.80 13.10 5.80
CA ALA A 359 9.49 13.15 5.18
C ALA A 359 8.92 11.78 4.82
N PHE A 360 9.75 10.82 4.46
CA PHE A 360 9.33 9.44 4.17
C PHE A 360 9.21 8.60 5.45
N LYS A 361 10.16 8.75 6.38
CA LYS A 361 10.19 8.01 7.63
C LYS A 361 9.02 8.38 8.55
N ASP A 362 8.85 9.67 8.83
CA ASP A 362 7.89 10.17 9.81
C ASP A 362 6.44 10.02 9.32
N THR A 363 6.24 9.86 8.00
CA THR A 363 4.92 9.58 7.41
C THR A 363 4.61 8.08 7.27
N THR A 364 5.51 7.21 7.74
CA THR A 364 5.35 5.76 7.75
C THR A 364 5.03 5.27 9.17
N ASN A 365 3.86 4.68 9.36
CA ASN A 365 3.45 4.08 10.63
C ASN A 365 3.16 2.59 10.42
N PHE A 366 4.11 1.72 10.77
CA PHE A 366 3.98 0.27 10.58
C PHE A 366 2.86 -0.34 11.41
N LEU A 367 2.56 0.20 12.60
CA LEU A 367 1.43 -0.25 13.41
C LEU A 367 0.11 -0.08 12.64
N HIS A 368 -0.14 1.12 12.11
CA HIS A 368 -1.33 1.40 11.31
C HIS A 368 -1.36 0.56 10.02
N ILE A 369 -0.23 0.45 9.33
CA ILE A 369 -0.10 -0.34 8.11
C ILE A 369 -0.47 -1.79 8.37
N LYS A 370 0.19 -2.47 9.31
CA LYS A 370 -0.02 -3.91 9.57
C LYS A 370 -1.43 -4.17 10.10
N ASN A 371 -1.90 -3.40 11.08
CA ASN A 371 -3.23 -3.60 11.68
C ASN A 371 -4.36 -3.34 10.70
N HIS A 372 -4.28 -2.29 9.88
CA HIS A 372 -5.32 -2.00 8.90
C HIS A 372 -5.56 -3.17 7.95
N TYR A 373 -4.51 -3.60 7.24
CA TYR A 373 -4.68 -4.66 6.25
C TYR A 373 -5.16 -5.97 6.88
N THR A 374 -4.59 -6.36 8.01
CA THR A 374 -4.88 -7.65 8.62
C THR A 374 -6.18 -7.71 9.39
N ARG A 375 -6.67 -6.58 9.90
CA ARG A 375 -7.87 -6.52 10.76
C ARG A 375 -9.09 -5.88 10.10
N SER A 376 -8.91 -5.12 9.00
CA SER A 376 -10.04 -4.50 8.28
C SER A 376 -10.50 -5.30 7.07
N HIS A 377 -9.66 -6.19 6.52
CA HIS A 377 -10.01 -7.02 5.37
C HIS A 377 -10.42 -8.44 5.81
N THR A 378 -11.55 -8.55 6.50
CA THR A 378 -12.03 -9.81 7.09
C THR A 378 -12.33 -10.90 6.05
N GLN A 379 -12.59 -10.54 4.80
CA GLN A 379 -12.72 -11.49 3.68
C GLN A 379 -11.40 -12.17 3.30
N ILE A 380 -10.24 -11.55 3.59
CA ILE A 380 -8.90 -12.12 3.34
C ILE A 380 -8.37 -12.78 4.61
N ASN A 381 -8.55 -12.13 5.76
CA ASN A 381 -8.05 -12.56 7.06
C ASN A 381 -9.19 -12.58 8.10
N PRO A 382 -10.02 -13.63 8.09
CA PRO A 382 -11.24 -13.67 8.92
C PRO A 382 -10.99 -13.70 10.44
N HIS A 383 -9.80 -14.13 10.86
CA HIS A 383 -9.42 -14.19 12.28
C HIS A 383 -8.69 -12.94 12.76
N SER A 384 -8.48 -11.93 11.92
CA SER A 384 -7.83 -10.66 12.26
C SER A 384 -6.43 -10.82 12.90
N ILE A 385 -5.70 -11.88 12.56
CA ILE A 385 -4.35 -12.13 13.06
C ILE A 385 -3.36 -11.21 12.33
N THR A 386 -2.60 -10.42 13.08
CA THR A 386 -1.54 -9.57 12.54
C THR A 386 -0.21 -10.29 12.63
N PRO A 387 0.48 -10.60 11.51
CA PRO A 387 1.80 -11.25 11.52
C PRO A 387 2.87 -10.40 12.21
N LEU A 388 3.79 -11.05 12.91
CA LEU A 388 4.91 -10.36 13.57
C LEU A 388 5.94 -9.85 12.57
N GLY A 389 6.26 -10.63 11.55
CA GLY A 389 7.28 -10.30 10.56
C GLY A 389 6.86 -9.25 9.52
N PRO A 390 7.84 -8.79 8.73
CA PRO A 390 9.27 -9.01 8.92
C PRO A 390 9.80 -8.31 10.17
N VAL A 391 10.89 -8.81 10.75
CA VAL A 391 11.53 -8.20 11.93
C VAL A 391 13.00 -7.90 11.58
N PRO A 392 13.43 -6.62 11.66
CA PRO A 392 12.60 -5.43 11.83
C PRO A 392 11.72 -5.17 10.59
N ASP A 393 10.73 -4.29 10.70
CA ASP A 393 9.83 -3.93 9.56
C ASP A 393 10.61 -3.40 8.35
N ILE A 394 11.69 -2.64 8.59
CA ILE A 394 12.68 -2.21 7.59
C ILE A 394 14.08 -2.33 8.16
N LEU A 395 15.02 -2.85 7.35
CA LEU A 395 16.41 -2.99 7.80
C LEU A 395 17.13 -1.64 7.91
N PRO A 396 18.04 -1.48 8.90
CA PRO A 396 19.01 -0.38 8.94
C PRO A 396 19.86 -0.30 7.65
N LEU A 397 20.46 0.88 7.39
CA LEU A 397 21.24 1.10 6.17
C LEU A 397 22.52 0.25 6.09
N ASP A 398 23.11 -0.04 7.23
CA ASP A 398 24.38 -0.75 7.42
C ASP A 398 24.21 -2.27 7.61
N GLU A 399 22.98 -2.77 7.72
CA GLU A 399 22.72 -4.20 7.85
C GLU A 399 22.43 -4.86 6.51
N GLU A 400 23.10 -6.01 6.28
CA GLU A 400 22.78 -6.89 5.17
C GLU A 400 21.75 -7.96 5.60
N VAL A 401 20.98 -8.46 4.62
CA VAL A 401 19.93 -9.46 4.84
C VAL A 401 20.43 -10.71 5.60
N ASN A 402 21.70 -11.07 5.39
CA ASN A 402 22.29 -12.24 6.03
C ASN A 402 22.59 -12.05 7.53
N ALA A 403 22.84 -10.82 7.98
CA ALA A 403 23.09 -10.52 9.39
C ALA A 403 21.83 -10.73 10.26
N VAL A 404 20.66 -10.43 9.70
CA VAL A 404 19.37 -10.61 10.39
C VAL A 404 19.02 -12.08 10.59
N LYS A 405 19.33 -12.94 9.63
CA LYS A 405 19.13 -14.40 9.78
C LYS A 405 19.95 -14.98 10.96
N ALA A 406 21.15 -14.46 11.18
CA ALA A 406 21.99 -14.89 12.30
C ALA A 406 21.47 -14.41 13.67
N ALA A 407 20.78 -13.28 13.73
CA ALA A 407 20.20 -12.75 14.97
C ALA A 407 18.90 -13.48 15.38
N LEU A 408 18.14 -14.02 14.43
CA LEU A 408 16.90 -14.76 14.68
C LEU A 408 17.13 -16.23 15.06
N THR A 409 18.36 -16.74 14.92
CA THR A 409 18.74 -18.11 15.27
C THR A 409 19.43 -18.25 16.64
N LYS A 410 19.56 -17.16 17.39
CA LYS A 410 20.00 -17.08 18.78
C LYS A 410 18.81 -16.89 19.71
#